data_a546d8f11df01885919ff768ac660882
#
_entry.id   a546d8f11df01885919ff768ac660882
#
_cell.length_a   1.000
_cell.length_b   1.000
_cell.length_c   1.000
_cell.angle_alpha   90.00
_cell.angle_beta   90.00
_cell.angle_gamma   90.00
#
_symmetry.space_group_name_H-M   'P 1'
#
loop_
_entity.id
_entity.type
_entity.pdbx_description
1 polymer ?
#
loop_
_entity_poly.entity_id
_entity_poly.type
_entity_poly.pdbx_seq_one_letter_code
_entity_poly.pdbx_strand_id
1 'polypeptide(L)'
;MAVQKNQNPDSGTISVESPQEKRMNKLPNFLLSVRLKYVKLGYHYVISNAMYLLLIPLLGMASAHLSTLSIKDFLQLWENLKFNLVSVTLCSSLMVFLGTLYFMTRPRGVYLVDFACYKPDVDCTCTREIFVERSGLTGSFSEENLSFQKKILERSGLGQKTYLPPAIVSLPPRPSMAAAREEAEEVMFGAIDQLLAKTGVKAKDIGILVVNCSLFNPTPSLSAMIVNHYKLRGNVLSYNLGGMGCSAGLISIDLAKHLLQ
;
A
#
# COMPACT_ATOMS: atom_id res chain seq x y z
N MET A 1 10.05 -76.76 -26.37
CA MET A 1 11.43 -76.27 -26.14
C MET A 1 11.41 -75.25 -25.04
N ALA A 2 12.14 -75.53 -23.99
CA ALA A 2 12.11 -74.81 -22.71
C ALA A 2 12.79 -73.43 -22.81
N VAL A 3 12.21 -72.42 -22.20
CA VAL A 3 12.89 -71.16 -21.92
C VAL A 3 12.96 -70.97 -20.40
N GLN A 4 14.17 -70.94 -19.93
CA GLN A 4 14.57 -70.83 -18.56
C GLN A 4 14.19 -69.48 -17.99
N LYS A 5 13.64 -69.51 -16.80
CA LYS A 5 13.47 -68.41 -15.85
C LYS A 5 14.83 -68.09 -15.23
N ASN A 6 15.35 -66.90 -15.46
CA ASN A 6 16.46 -66.36 -14.69
C ASN A 6 15.92 -65.39 -13.68
N GLN A 7 16.00 -65.74 -12.43
CA GLN A 7 15.83 -64.89 -11.26
C GLN A 7 17.09 -64.04 -11.08
N ASN A 8 16.91 -62.77 -10.95
CA ASN A 8 17.96 -61.86 -10.50
C ASN A 8 17.56 -61.28 -9.14
N PRO A 9 18.34 -61.44 -8.09
CA PRO A 9 18.07 -60.85 -6.80
C PRO A 9 18.74 -59.48 -6.70
N ASP A 10 18.23 -58.70 -5.80
CA ASP A 10 18.80 -57.49 -5.18
C ASP A 10 19.07 -56.29 -6.10
N SER A 11 18.08 -55.44 -6.20
CA SER A 11 18.28 -54.00 -6.36
C SER A 11 17.88 -53.30 -5.07
N GLY A 12 18.89 -53.14 -4.18
CA GLY A 12 18.77 -52.21 -3.05
C GLY A 12 18.57 -50.82 -3.58
N THR A 13 17.35 -50.34 -3.49
CA THR A 13 17.01 -48.92 -3.72
C THR A 13 17.64 -48.09 -2.62
N ILE A 14 18.81 -47.54 -2.89
CA ILE A 14 19.36 -46.43 -2.10
C ILE A 14 18.49 -45.23 -2.40
N SER A 15 17.56 -44.93 -1.52
CA SER A 15 16.82 -43.67 -1.54
C SER A 15 17.80 -42.56 -1.16
N VAL A 16 18.34 -41.90 -2.17
CA VAL A 16 19.09 -40.65 -1.98
C VAL A 16 18.05 -39.57 -1.63
N GLU A 17 17.85 -39.35 -0.34
CA GLU A 17 17.09 -38.18 0.13
C GLU A 17 17.79 -36.91 -0.37
N SER A 18 17.11 -36.16 -1.23
CA SER A 18 17.61 -34.90 -1.73
C SER A 18 17.77 -33.87 -0.58
N PRO A 19 18.77 -32.98 -0.65
CA PRO A 19 18.97 -31.94 0.37
C PRO A 19 17.76 -31.02 0.57
N GLN A 20 16.80 -31.01 -0.35
CA GLN A 20 15.55 -30.27 -0.24
C GLN A 20 14.52 -30.92 0.69
N GLU A 21 14.48 -32.26 0.77
CA GLU A 21 13.56 -32.97 1.67
C GLU A 21 13.92 -32.78 3.16
N LYS A 22 15.23 -32.67 3.46
CA LYS A 22 15.71 -32.35 4.80
C LYS A 22 15.38 -30.91 5.25
N ARG A 23 15.13 -29.98 4.33
CA ARG A 23 14.69 -28.60 4.63
C ARG A 23 13.20 -28.49 4.87
N MET A 24 12.36 -29.35 4.29
CA MET A 24 10.90 -29.29 4.46
C MET A 24 10.42 -29.81 5.82
N ASN A 25 11.18 -30.64 6.52
CA ASN A 25 10.81 -31.18 7.82
C ASN A 25 11.14 -30.27 9.02
N LYS A 26 11.64 -29.04 8.78
CA LYS A 26 11.73 -27.97 9.78
C LYS A 26 10.86 -26.79 9.38
N LEU A 27 9.56 -27.01 9.28
CA LEU A 27 8.63 -25.90 9.34
C LEU A 27 8.88 -25.13 10.65
N PRO A 28 9.15 -23.81 10.57
CA PRO A 28 9.33 -23.01 11.77
C PRO A 28 8.10 -23.17 12.64
N ASN A 29 8.30 -23.45 13.92
CA ASN A 29 7.23 -23.69 14.88
C ASN A 29 6.34 -22.43 14.93
N PHE A 30 5.24 -22.44 14.19
CA PHE A 30 4.35 -21.30 13.95
C PHE A 30 3.86 -20.68 15.28
N LEU A 31 3.71 -21.51 16.31
CA LEU A 31 3.35 -21.10 17.67
C LEU A 31 4.42 -20.22 18.34
N LEU A 32 5.71 -20.51 18.13
CA LEU A 32 6.80 -19.67 18.63
C LEU A 32 6.93 -18.35 17.87
N SER A 33 6.73 -18.38 16.56
CA SER A 33 6.71 -17.18 15.71
C SER A 33 5.57 -16.23 16.07
N VAL A 34 4.38 -16.77 16.37
CA VAL A 34 3.21 -15.98 16.78
C VAL A 34 3.43 -15.33 18.14
N ARG A 35 4.00 -16.06 19.12
CA ARG A 35 4.32 -15.50 20.44
C ARG A 35 5.33 -14.36 20.37
N LEU A 36 6.39 -14.50 19.56
CA LEU A 36 7.38 -13.44 19.33
C LEU A 36 6.78 -12.22 18.63
N LYS A 37 5.81 -12.41 17.75
CA LYS A 37 5.12 -11.32 17.08
C LYS A 37 4.30 -10.47 18.06
N TYR A 38 3.57 -11.11 18.96
CA TYR A 38 2.80 -10.39 20.00
C TYR A 38 3.69 -9.69 21.01
N VAL A 39 4.81 -10.29 21.37
CA VAL A 39 5.81 -9.65 22.26
C VAL A 39 6.41 -8.41 21.58
N LYS A 40 6.81 -8.50 20.31
CA LYS A 40 7.30 -7.34 19.53
C LYS A 40 6.24 -6.26 19.38
N LEU A 41 4.99 -6.64 19.12
CA LEU A 41 3.87 -5.70 19.02
C LEU A 41 3.61 -5.01 20.37
N GLY A 42 3.66 -5.76 21.48
CA GLY A 42 3.55 -5.21 22.83
C GLY A 42 4.66 -4.23 23.17
N TYR A 43 5.91 -4.57 22.87
CA TYR A 43 7.06 -3.66 23.03
C TYR A 43 6.91 -2.39 22.17
N HIS A 44 6.54 -2.54 20.93
CA HIS A 44 6.32 -1.40 20.06
C HIS A 44 5.19 -0.50 20.57
N TYR A 45 4.09 -1.08 21.04
CA TYR A 45 2.98 -0.33 21.63
C TYR A 45 3.40 0.42 22.89
N VAL A 46 4.14 -0.24 23.81
CA VAL A 46 4.63 0.38 25.04
C VAL A 46 5.61 1.51 24.72
N ILE A 47 6.55 1.31 23.81
CA ILE A 47 7.53 2.35 23.43
C ILE A 47 6.82 3.53 22.75
N SER A 48 5.90 3.25 21.80
CA SER A 48 5.18 4.30 21.08
C SER A 48 4.24 5.11 21.97
N ASN A 49 3.74 4.49 23.05
CA ASN A 49 2.80 5.15 23.97
C ASN A 49 3.41 5.39 25.36
N ALA A 50 4.73 5.24 25.52
CA ALA A 50 5.42 5.37 26.82
C ALA A 50 5.11 6.71 27.51
N MET A 51 5.03 7.78 26.74
CA MET A 51 4.66 9.11 27.25
C MET A 51 3.25 9.17 27.83
N TYR A 52 2.27 8.59 27.13
CA TYR A 52 0.88 8.54 27.61
C TYR A 52 0.73 7.65 28.84
N LEU A 53 1.44 6.49 28.84
CA LEU A 53 1.45 5.55 29.95
C LEU A 53 2.06 6.15 31.22
N LEU A 54 3.01 7.08 31.10
CA LEU A 54 3.61 7.79 32.22
C LEU A 54 2.80 9.04 32.62
N LEU A 55 2.33 9.83 31.65
CA LEU A 55 1.63 11.08 31.92
C LEU A 55 0.22 10.87 32.49
N ILE A 56 -0.53 9.87 32.02
CA ILE A 56 -1.91 9.66 32.50
C ILE A 56 -1.95 9.34 33.99
N PRO A 57 -1.18 8.37 34.53
CA PRO A 57 -1.19 8.13 35.98
C PRO A 57 -0.59 9.30 36.79
N LEU A 58 0.40 10.01 36.26
CA LEU A 58 0.97 11.18 36.90
C LEU A 58 -0.02 12.35 37.01
N LEU A 59 -0.77 12.61 35.94
CA LEU A 59 -1.89 13.58 35.93
C LEU A 59 -3.03 13.12 36.83
N GLY A 60 -3.32 11.82 36.86
CA GLY A 60 -4.32 11.25 37.77
C GLY A 60 -3.94 11.45 39.25
N MET A 61 -2.69 11.19 39.62
CA MET A 61 -2.18 11.45 40.97
C MET A 61 -2.18 12.96 41.31
N ALA A 62 -1.74 13.78 40.36
CA ALA A 62 -1.75 15.24 40.54
C ALA A 62 -3.17 15.79 40.74
N SER A 63 -4.13 15.32 39.92
CA SER A 63 -5.54 15.75 40.05
C SER A 63 -6.19 15.26 41.35
N ALA A 64 -5.89 14.03 41.78
CA ALA A 64 -6.34 13.53 43.08
C ALA A 64 -5.74 14.32 44.24
N HIS A 65 -4.48 14.70 44.16
CA HIS A 65 -3.85 15.53 45.16
C HIS A 65 -4.42 16.96 45.18
N LEU A 66 -4.67 17.55 43.99
CA LEU A 66 -5.30 18.87 43.88
C LEU A 66 -6.73 18.89 44.45
N SER A 67 -7.50 17.80 44.27
CA SER A 67 -8.88 17.70 44.79
C SER A 67 -8.97 17.62 46.29
N THR A 68 -7.89 17.27 46.99
CA THR A 68 -7.82 17.24 48.47
C THR A 68 -7.37 18.56 49.10
N LEU A 69 -6.86 19.50 48.29
CA LEU A 69 -6.40 20.79 48.78
C LEU A 69 -7.57 21.75 49.04
N SER A 70 -7.57 22.39 50.21
CA SER A 70 -8.50 23.47 50.53
C SER A 70 -8.15 24.73 49.74
N ILE A 71 -9.12 25.62 49.56
CA ILE A 71 -8.92 26.92 48.89
C ILE A 71 -7.79 27.73 49.59
N LYS A 72 -7.65 27.60 50.90
CA LYS A 72 -6.58 28.24 51.66
C LYS A 72 -5.21 27.67 51.33
N ASP A 73 -5.11 26.36 51.21
CA ASP A 73 -3.86 25.67 50.85
C ASP A 73 -3.44 26.00 49.41
N PHE A 74 -4.41 26.17 48.52
CA PHE A 74 -4.17 26.58 47.14
C PHE A 74 -3.63 28.03 47.06
N LEU A 75 -4.19 28.96 47.82
CA LEU A 75 -3.70 30.34 47.88
C LEU A 75 -2.28 30.40 48.47
N GLN A 76 -2.01 29.61 49.52
CA GLN A 76 -0.70 29.55 50.14
C GLN A 76 0.34 28.89 49.21
N LEU A 77 -0.07 27.86 48.45
CA LEU A 77 0.75 27.25 47.41
C LEU A 77 1.06 28.27 46.29
N TRP A 78 0.07 29.06 45.87
CA TRP A 78 0.22 30.11 44.87
C TRP A 78 1.20 31.20 45.29
N GLU A 79 1.14 31.67 46.55
CA GLU A 79 2.09 32.64 47.07
C GLU A 79 3.51 32.07 47.16
N ASN A 80 3.67 30.83 47.62
CA ASN A 80 4.96 30.15 47.66
C ASN A 80 5.54 29.91 46.26
N LEU A 81 4.70 29.59 45.26
CA LEU A 81 5.12 29.41 43.86
C LEU A 81 5.59 30.74 43.24
N LYS A 82 4.96 31.86 43.60
CA LYS A 82 5.21 33.17 43.02
C LYS A 82 6.63 33.71 43.29
N PHE A 83 7.25 33.31 44.40
CA PHE A 83 8.55 33.81 44.83
C PHE A 83 9.67 32.75 44.83
N ASN A 84 9.40 31.53 44.40
CA ASN A 84 10.40 30.47 44.43
C ASN A 84 10.99 30.23 43.03
N LEU A 85 12.31 30.50 42.89
CA LEU A 85 13.06 30.31 41.64
C LEU A 85 12.91 28.89 41.08
N VAL A 86 12.87 27.88 41.95
CA VAL A 86 12.70 26.47 41.55
C VAL A 86 11.35 26.23 40.90
N SER A 87 10.28 26.83 41.43
CA SER A 87 8.94 26.69 40.85
C SER A 87 8.80 27.39 39.51
N VAL A 88 9.41 28.55 39.34
CA VAL A 88 9.44 29.28 38.06
C VAL A 88 10.21 28.48 37.00
N THR A 89 11.34 27.89 37.34
CA THR A 89 12.12 27.05 36.41
C THR A 89 11.40 25.76 36.07
N LEU A 90 10.71 25.11 37.01
CA LEU A 90 9.88 23.93 36.75
C LEU A 90 8.70 24.24 35.83
N CYS A 91 7.96 25.33 36.14
CA CYS A 91 6.84 25.72 35.28
C CYS A 91 7.28 26.12 33.87
N SER A 92 8.38 26.85 33.72
CA SER A 92 8.91 27.22 32.41
C SER A 92 9.40 26.01 31.64
N SER A 93 10.09 25.06 32.28
CA SER A 93 10.53 23.81 31.62
C SER A 93 9.36 22.93 31.18
N LEU A 94 8.31 22.87 32.04
CA LEU A 94 7.08 22.14 31.68
C LEU A 94 6.37 22.80 30.50
N MET A 95 6.27 24.13 30.46
CA MET A 95 5.67 24.87 29.35
C MET A 95 6.44 24.66 28.04
N VAL A 96 7.78 24.72 28.11
CA VAL A 96 8.65 24.43 26.94
C VAL A 96 8.45 22.96 26.47
N PHE A 97 8.39 22.02 27.40
CA PHE A 97 8.18 20.61 27.10
C PHE A 97 6.81 20.38 26.44
N LEU A 98 5.72 20.91 27.01
CA LEU A 98 4.37 20.79 26.46
C LEU A 98 4.26 21.48 25.09
N GLY A 99 4.88 22.65 24.94
CA GLY A 99 4.96 23.37 23.67
C GLY A 99 5.68 22.54 22.60
N THR A 100 6.84 22.00 22.95
CA THR A 100 7.62 21.13 22.04
C THR A 100 6.82 19.89 21.65
N LEU A 101 6.19 19.24 22.62
CA LEU A 101 5.33 18.10 22.39
C LEU A 101 4.19 18.42 21.42
N TYR A 102 3.49 19.53 21.66
CA TYR A 102 2.40 19.99 20.79
C TYR A 102 2.87 20.22 19.35
N PHE A 103 4.00 20.91 19.16
CA PHE A 103 4.54 21.17 17.83
C PHE A 103 5.04 19.89 17.13
N MET A 104 5.62 18.94 17.88
CA MET A 104 6.09 17.68 17.33
C MET A 104 4.95 16.70 17.01
N THR A 105 3.85 16.73 17.75
CA THR A 105 2.72 15.84 17.54
C THR A 105 1.66 16.40 16.56
N ARG A 106 1.77 17.68 16.22
CA ARG A 106 0.85 18.31 15.28
C ARG A 106 1.01 17.70 13.88
N PRO A 107 -0.04 17.08 13.31
CA PRO A 107 0.02 16.52 11.99
C PRO A 107 0.30 17.60 10.95
N ARG A 108 1.24 17.34 10.08
CA ARG A 108 1.55 18.25 8.97
C ARG A 108 0.41 18.25 7.96
N GLY A 109 0.08 19.42 7.42
CA GLY A 109 -0.90 19.54 6.35
C GLY A 109 -0.38 18.87 5.08
N VAL A 110 -1.18 17.96 4.51
CA VAL A 110 -0.89 17.33 3.21
C VAL A 110 -1.85 17.90 2.19
N TYR A 111 -1.32 18.33 1.05
CA TYR A 111 -2.08 19.03 0.03
C TYR A 111 -2.03 18.28 -1.29
N LEU A 112 -3.15 18.19 -1.99
CA LEU A 112 -3.19 17.78 -3.39
C LEU A 112 -2.70 18.96 -4.24
N VAL A 113 -1.56 18.78 -4.90
CA VAL A 113 -0.99 19.82 -5.78
C VAL A 113 -1.71 19.85 -7.12
N ASP A 114 -1.80 18.70 -7.77
CA ASP A 114 -2.49 18.55 -9.05
C ASP A 114 -2.76 17.06 -9.36
N PHE A 115 -3.46 16.81 -10.47
CA PHE A 115 -3.69 15.48 -11.02
C PHE A 115 -3.68 15.52 -12.55
N ALA A 116 -3.43 14.37 -13.17
CA ALA A 116 -3.53 14.19 -14.62
C ALA A 116 -4.29 12.89 -14.93
N CYS A 117 -4.98 12.91 -16.06
CA CYS A 117 -5.71 11.75 -16.58
C CYS A 117 -5.21 11.47 -17.99
N TYR A 118 -4.59 10.30 -18.17
CA TYR A 118 -4.22 9.85 -19.51
C TYR A 118 -5.48 9.56 -20.34
N LYS A 119 -5.49 10.04 -21.55
CA LYS A 119 -6.52 9.77 -22.54
C LYS A 119 -5.85 9.15 -23.76
N PRO A 120 -6.17 7.87 -24.07
CA PRO A 120 -5.68 7.20 -25.28
C PRO A 120 -6.11 7.90 -26.59
N ASP A 121 -5.44 7.53 -27.67
CA ASP A 121 -5.75 8.04 -28.99
C ASP A 121 -7.17 7.64 -29.44
N VAL A 122 -7.71 8.40 -30.42
CA VAL A 122 -9.05 8.18 -30.95
C VAL A 122 -9.22 6.79 -31.55
N ASP A 123 -8.15 6.23 -32.10
CA ASP A 123 -8.16 4.89 -32.67
C ASP A 123 -8.42 3.78 -31.66
N CYS A 124 -8.16 4.05 -30.38
CA CYS A 124 -8.48 3.16 -29.26
C CYS A 124 -9.92 3.31 -28.76
N THR A 125 -10.72 4.20 -29.37
CA THR A 125 -12.10 4.43 -28.93
C THR A 125 -12.96 3.18 -29.17
N CYS A 126 -13.65 2.77 -28.12
CA CYS A 126 -14.57 1.64 -28.14
C CYS A 126 -15.92 2.06 -27.61
N THR A 127 -16.90 2.23 -28.49
CA THR A 127 -18.29 2.48 -28.10
C THR A 127 -18.93 1.19 -27.55
N ARG A 128 -20.08 1.32 -26.90
CA ARG A 128 -20.83 0.16 -26.41
C ARG A 128 -21.19 -0.81 -27.54
N GLU A 129 -21.58 -0.26 -28.68
CA GLU A 129 -21.97 -1.04 -29.87
C GLU A 129 -20.76 -1.80 -30.42
N ILE A 130 -19.62 -1.12 -30.58
CA ILE A 130 -18.37 -1.75 -31.06
C ILE A 130 -17.93 -2.84 -30.10
N PHE A 131 -18.06 -2.63 -28.79
CA PHE A 131 -17.67 -3.63 -27.79
C PHE A 131 -18.53 -4.91 -27.92
N VAL A 132 -19.85 -4.76 -28.00
CA VAL A 132 -20.78 -5.90 -28.12
C VAL A 132 -20.58 -6.64 -29.44
N GLU A 133 -20.48 -5.92 -30.55
CA GLU A 133 -20.23 -6.49 -31.87
C GLU A 133 -18.93 -7.30 -31.91
N ARG A 134 -17.84 -6.71 -31.45
CA ARG A 134 -16.53 -7.37 -31.43
C ARG A 134 -16.50 -8.57 -30.50
N SER A 135 -17.15 -8.48 -29.34
CA SER A 135 -17.28 -9.63 -28.42
C SER A 135 -17.98 -10.80 -29.10
N GLY A 136 -19.02 -10.54 -29.90
CA GLY A 136 -19.69 -11.57 -30.69
C GLY A 136 -18.79 -12.18 -31.78
N LEU A 137 -18.01 -11.35 -32.46
CA LEU A 137 -17.11 -11.79 -33.52
C LEU A 137 -15.91 -12.63 -33.06
N THR A 138 -15.58 -12.58 -31.75
CA THR A 138 -14.50 -13.45 -31.21
C THR A 138 -14.82 -14.92 -31.22
N GLY A 139 -16.09 -15.29 -31.26
CA GLY A 139 -16.55 -16.70 -31.21
C GLY A 139 -16.28 -17.38 -29.84
N SER A 140 -15.75 -16.62 -28.86
CA SER A 140 -15.37 -17.18 -27.56
C SER A 140 -16.49 -17.14 -26.53
N PHE A 141 -17.60 -16.47 -26.81
CA PHE A 141 -18.71 -16.28 -25.90
C PHE A 141 -19.99 -16.93 -26.41
N SER A 142 -20.73 -17.58 -25.51
CA SER A 142 -22.07 -18.07 -25.81
C SER A 142 -23.07 -16.91 -25.92
N GLU A 143 -24.21 -17.15 -26.57
CA GLU A 143 -25.31 -16.18 -26.68
C GLU A 143 -25.77 -15.65 -25.30
N GLU A 144 -25.81 -16.53 -24.32
CA GLU A 144 -26.14 -16.17 -22.93
C GLU A 144 -25.13 -15.23 -22.33
N ASN A 145 -23.83 -15.49 -22.53
CA ASN A 145 -22.74 -14.64 -22.05
C ASN A 145 -22.76 -13.26 -22.73
N LEU A 146 -23.03 -13.21 -24.03
CA LEU A 146 -23.17 -11.96 -24.78
C LEU A 146 -24.35 -11.13 -24.28
N SER A 147 -25.49 -11.77 -24.02
CA SER A 147 -26.68 -11.12 -23.44
C SER A 147 -26.37 -10.56 -22.06
N PHE A 148 -25.67 -11.33 -21.24
CA PHE A 148 -25.24 -10.90 -19.90
C PHE A 148 -24.26 -9.72 -19.96
N GLN A 149 -23.26 -9.77 -20.84
CA GLN A 149 -22.31 -8.67 -21.07
C GLN A 149 -23.03 -7.38 -21.46
N LYS A 150 -23.96 -7.46 -22.42
CA LYS A 150 -24.75 -6.31 -22.85
C LYS A 150 -25.53 -5.71 -21.70
N LYS A 151 -26.21 -6.52 -20.90
CA LYS A 151 -26.96 -6.07 -19.72
C LYS A 151 -26.10 -5.41 -18.68
N ILE A 152 -24.87 -5.92 -18.42
CA ILE A 152 -23.94 -5.28 -17.50
C ILE A 152 -23.45 -3.95 -18.08
N LEU A 153 -23.08 -3.93 -19.36
CA LEU A 153 -22.59 -2.73 -20.03
C LEU A 153 -23.62 -1.59 -19.98
N GLU A 154 -24.90 -1.89 -20.22
CA GLU A 154 -26.00 -0.91 -20.12
C GLU A 154 -26.15 -0.33 -18.70
N ARG A 155 -25.88 -1.15 -17.67
CA ARG A 155 -26.00 -0.75 -16.25
C ARG A 155 -24.72 -0.19 -15.65
N SER A 156 -23.60 -0.30 -16.34
CA SER A 156 -22.28 0.09 -15.81
C SER A 156 -22.07 1.59 -15.64
N GLY A 157 -22.90 2.40 -16.29
CA GLY A 157 -22.70 3.87 -16.35
C GLY A 157 -21.59 4.29 -17.32
N LEU A 158 -20.91 3.35 -17.99
CA LEU A 158 -19.91 3.68 -19.00
C LEU A 158 -20.56 4.41 -20.19
N GLY A 159 -19.92 5.49 -20.64
CA GLY A 159 -20.37 6.27 -21.78
C GLY A 159 -19.93 5.68 -23.13
N GLN A 160 -20.11 6.48 -24.17
CA GLN A 160 -19.67 6.12 -25.55
C GLN A 160 -18.20 6.48 -25.82
N LYS A 161 -17.55 7.22 -24.91
CA LYS A 161 -16.14 7.60 -25.02
C LYS A 161 -15.30 6.79 -24.03
N THR A 162 -15.21 5.51 -24.31
CA THR A 162 -14.33 4.57 -23.60
C THR A 162 -13.23 4.09 -24.54
N TYR A 163 -12.16 3.60 -23.98
CA TYR A 163 -10.95 3.23 -24.72
C TYR A 163 -10.53 1.82 -24.33
N LEU A 164 -10.09 1.06 -25.33
CA LEU A 164 -9.49 -0.27 -25.15
C LEU A 164 -8.17 -0.35 -25.93
N PRO A 165 -7.18 -1.12 -25.44
CA PRO A 165 -5.91 -1.22 -26.14
C PRO A 165 -6.07 -1.96 -27.48
N PRO A 166 -5.22 -1.63 -28.47
CA PRO A 166 -5.29 -2.23 -29.81
C PRO A 166 -5.27 -3.77 -29.81
N ALA A 167 -4.54 -4.36 -28.87
CA ALA A 167 -4.45 -5.81 -28.73
C ALA A 167 -5.80 -6.50 -28.41
N ILE A 168 -6.69 -5.78 -27.72
CA ILE A 168 -8.03 -6.28 -27.39
C ILE A 168 -9.06 -5.93 -28.49
N VAL A 169 -8.91 -4.75 -29.09
CA VAL A 169 -9.82 -4.29 -30.14
C VAL A 169 -9.60 -5.01 -31.47
N SER A 170 -8.39 -5.57 -31.69
CA SER A 170 -8.09 -6.36 -32.92
C SER A 170 -8.95 -7.62 -33.05
N LEU A 171 -9.22 -8.05 -34.28
CA LEU A 171 -9.90 -9.31 -34.58
C LEU A 171 -8.97 -10.22 -35.36
N PRO A 172 -8.63 -11.42 -34.84
CA PRO A 172 -8.90 -11.90 -33.47
C PRO A 172 -8.12 -11.11 -32.40
N PRO A 173 -8.64 -11.03 -31.15
CA PRO A 173 -7.91 -10.42 -30.04
C PRO A 173 -6.56 -11.11 -29.80
N ARG A 174 -5.53 -10.33 -29.51
CA ARG A 174 -4.17 -10.83 -29.28
C ARG A 174 -3.68 -10.53 -27.84
N PRO A 175 -4.33 -11.11 -26.82
CA PRO A 175 -3.92 -10.91 -25.44
C PRO A 175 -2.56 -11.53 -25.20
N SER A 176 -1.63 -10.73 -24.70
CA SER A 176 -0.29 -11.20 -24.33
C SER A 176 0.24 -10.41 -23.16
N MET A 177 1.19 -10.98 -22.40
CA MET A 177 1.89 -10.26 -21.34
C MET A 177 2.65 -9.04 -21.86
N ALA A 178 3.17 -9.10 -23.08
CA ALA A 178 3.84 -7.98 -23.72
C ALA A 178 2.87 -6.82 -23.98
N ALA A 179 1.71 -7.12 -24.59
CA ALA A 179 0.68 -6.12 -24.86
C ALA A 179 0.11 -5.49 -23.58
N ALA A 180 -0.09 -6.30 -22.54
CA ALA A 180 -0.56 -5.79 -21.24
C ALA A 180 0.49 -4.88 -20.55
N ARG A 181 1.78 -5.18 -20.75
CA ARG A 181 2.86 -4.33 -20.26
C ARG A 181 2.95 -3.01 -21.00
N GLU A 182 2.85 -3.07 -22.34
CA GLU A 182 2.84 -1.90 -23.22
C GLU A 182 1.68 -0.95 -22.86
N GLU A 183 0.47 -1.48 -22.68
CA GLU A 183 -0.68 -0.71 -22.20
C GLU A 183 -0.43 -0.06 -20.84
N ALA A 184 0.12 -0.82 -19.89
CA ALA A 184 0.41 -0.30 -18.56
C ALA A 184 1.47 0.81 -18.60
N GLU A 185 2.50 0.67 -19.43
CA GLU A 185 3.54 1.69 -19.65
C GLU A 185 2.94 2.95 -20.27
N GLU A 186 2.18 2.80 -21.32
CA GLU A 186 1.55 3.93 -22.04
C GLU A 186 0.64 4.75 -21.11
N VAL A 187 -0.24 4.08 -20.37
CA VAL A 187 -1.19 4.75 -19.46
C VAL A 187 -0.47 5.43 -18.30
N MET A 188 0.48 4.74 -17.66
CA MET A 188 1.17 5.28 -16.50
C MET A 188 2.12 6.42 -16.90
N PHE A 189 2.94 6.20 -17.91
CA PHE A 189 3.91 7.21 -18.34
C PHE A 189 3.22 8.41 -18.94
N GLY A 190 2.18 8.21 -19.75
CA GLY A 190 1.42 9.32 -20.32
C GLY A 190 0.77 10.20 -19.25
N ALA A 191 0.21 9.60 -18.18
CA ALA A 191 -0.34 10.36 -17.07
C ALA A 191 0.74 11.10 -16.25
N ILE A 192 1.87 10.44 -16.00
CA ILE A 192 2.99 11.04 -15.25
C ILE A 192 3.63 12.17 -16.04
N ASP A 193 3.85 11.99 -17.34
CA ASP A 193 4.44 13.05 -18.20
C ASP A 193 3.57 14.30 -18.20
N GLN A 194 2.24 14.13 -18.34
CA GLN A 194 1.30 15.25 -18.26
C GLN A 194 1.36 15.94 -16.88
N LEU A 195 1.44 15.15 -15.80
CA LEU A 195 1.48 15.70 -14.45
C LEU A 195 2.80 16.46 -14.21
N LEU A 196 3.92 15.90 -14.60
CA LEU A 196 5.22 16.56 -14.46
C LEU A 196 5.32 17.83 -15.32
N ALA A 197 4.80 17.80 -16.55
CA ALA A 197 4.75 18.98 -17.42
C ALA A 197 3.86 20.08 -16.82
N LYS A 198 2.71 19.70 -16.24
CA LYS A 198 1.72 20.63 -15.66
C LYS A 198 2.21 21.26 -14.36
N THR A 199 2.90 20.50 -13.53
CA THR A 199 3.36 20.95 -12.20
C THR A 199 4.76 21.54 -12.21
N GLY A 200 5.58 21.22 -13.22
CA GLY A 200 7.00 21.58 -13.26
C GLY A 200 7.87 20.83 -12.24
N VAL A 201 7.32 19.83 -11.55
CA VAL A 201 8.04 19.01 -10.57
C VAL A 201 9.08 18.15 -11.31
N LYS A 202 10.28 18.11 -10.80
CA LYS A 202 11.32 17.24 -11.35
C LYS A 202 11.20 15.83 -10.79
N ALA A 203 11.40 14.81 -11.62
CA ALA A 203 11.34 13.41 -11.21
C ALA A 203 12.26 13.11 -9.99
N LYS A 204 13.40 13.77 -9.88
CA LYS A 204 14.33 13.64 -8.74
C LYS A 204 13.80 14.18 -7.42
N ASP A 205 12.78 15.03 -7.44
CA ASP A 205 12.19 15.62 -6.23
C ASP A 205 11.10 14.72 -5.63
N ILE A 206 10.67 13.69 -6.37
CA ILE A 206 9.70 12.70 -5.91
C ILE A 206 10.31 11.86 -4.79
N GLY A 207 9.72 11.92 -3.60
CA GLY A 207 10.16 11.18 -2.42
C GLY A 207 9.41 9.89 -2.16
N ILE A 208 8.16 9.84 -2.59
CA ILE A 208 7.25 8.72 -2.35
C ILE A 208 6.53 8.41 -3.65
N LEU A 209 6.52 7.15 -4.02
CA LEU A 209 5.78 6.61 -5.17
C LEU A 209 4.85 5.51 -4.68
N VAL A 210 3.55 5.68 -4.89
CA VAL A 210 2.55 4.67 -4.60
C VAL A 210 1.84 4.33 -5.90
N VAL A 211 1.96 3.08 -6.33
CA VAL A 211 1.28 2.56 -7.53
C VAL A 211 0.26 1.53 -7.10
N ASN A 212 -0.92 1.54 -7.70
CA ASN A 212 -1.91 0.49 -7.48
C ASN A 212 -2.35 -0.14 -8.80
N CYS A 213 -2.41 -1.46 -8.81
CA CYS A 213 -3.06 -2.23 -9.84
C CYS A 213 -3.44 -3.60 -9.27
N SER A 214 -4.72 -3.96 -9.35
CA SER A 214 -5.21 -5.19 -8.71
C SER A 214 -5.05 -6.43 -9.57
N LEU A 215 -5.17 -6.31 -10.89
CA LEU A 215 -5.16 -7.46 -11.79
C LEU A 215 -3.79 -7.68 -12.45
N PHE A 216 -3.15 -6.64 -12.92
CA PHE A 216 -1.87 -6.73 -13.61
C PHE A 216 -0.72 -6.45 -12.64
N ASN A 217 -0.10 -7.52 -12.13
CA ASN A 217 1.03 -7.46 -11.21
C ASN A 217 2.25 -8.19 -11.80
N PRO A 218 2.93 -7.58 -12.77
CA PRO A 218 4.08 -8.18 -13.44
C PRO A 218 5.32 -8.18 -12.55
N THR A 219 6.32 -8.96 -12.94
CA THR A 219 7.69 -8.89 -12.42
C THR A 219 8.62 -8.46 -13.56
N PRO A 220 9.38 -7.35 -13.45
CA PRO A 220 9.40 -6.35 -12.36
C PRO A 220 8.08 -5.63 -12.12
N SER A 221 7.87 -5.08 -10.92
CA SER A 221 6.63 -4.40 -10.54
C SER A 221 6.42 -3.11 -11.35
N LEU A 222 5.16 -2.66 -11.44
CA LEU A 222 4.82 -1.41 -12.12
C LEU A 222 5.54 -0.21 -11.48
N SER A 223 5.67 -0.19 -10.16
CA SER A 223 6.43 0.85 -9.48
C SER A 223 7.92 0.83 -9.84
N ALA A 224 8.53 -0.36 -9.98
CA ALA A 224 9.92 -0.49 -10.43
C ALA A 224 10.10 0.01 -11.87
N MET A 225 9.11 -0.22 -12.74
CA MET A 225 9.12 0.30 -14.11
C MET A 225 9.15 1.83 -14.14
N ILE A 226 8.32 2.49 -13.32
CA ILE A 226 8.31 3.96 -13.18
C ILE A 226 9.63 4.48 -12.63
N VAL A 227 10.14 3.87 -11.54
CA VAL A 227 11.44 4.26 -10.94
C VAL A 227 12.55 4.20 -11.97
N ASN A 228 12.58 3.13 -12.78
CA ASN A 228 13.59 2.95 -13.80
C ASN A 228 13.42 3.91 -14.99
N HIS A 229 12.21 4.14 -15.46
CA HIS A 229 11.93 5.02 -16.61
C HIS A 229 12.32 6.47 -16.30
N TYR A 230 11.84 7.01 -15.20
CA TYR A 230 12.06 8.41 -14.80
C TYR A 230 13.37 8.62 -14.04
N LYS A 231 14.17 7.57 -13.81
CA LYS A 231 15.42 7.64 -13.05
C LYS A 231 15.23 8.36 -11.72
N LEU A 232 14.20 7.94 -10.97
CA LEU A 232 13.91 8.49 -9.66
C LEU A 232 15.12 8.30 -8.73
N ARG A 233 15.19 9.10 -7.66
CA ARG A 233 16.31 9.03 -6.71
C ARG A 233 16.38 7.66 -6.03
N GLY A 234 17.59 7.20 -5.68
CA GLY A 234 17.82 5.87 -5.11
C GLY A 234 17.18 5.63 -3.72
N ASN A 235 16.80 6.71 -3.03
CA ASN A 235 16.14 6.65 -1.73
C ASN A 235 14.62 6.94 -1.81
N VAL A 236 14.00 6.82 -2.99
CA VAL A 236 12.55 6.93 -3.14
C VAL A 236 11.86 5.78 -2.38
N LEU A 237 10.84 6.13 -1.59
CA LEU A 237 9.97 5.13 -0.97
C LEU A 237 8.95 4.66 -2.01
N SER A 238 9.07 3.41 -2.44
CA SER A 238 8.26 2.86 -3.52
C SER A 238 7.34 1.75 -3.01
N TYR A 239 6.04 1.90 -3.26
CA TYR A 239 5.00 0.96 -2.88
C TYR A 239 4.22 0.52 -4.10
N ASN A 240 3.96 -0.78 -4.20
CA ASN A 240 3.12 -1.35 -5.25
C ASN A 240 1.96 -2.11 -4.59
N LEU A 241 0.76 -1.56 -4.67
CA LEU A 241 -0.45 -2.11 -4.06
C LEU A 241 -1.17 -2.99 -5.08
N GLY A 242 -1.26 -4.27 -4.79
CA GLY A 242 -1.92 -5.25 -5.66
C GLY A 242 -3.01 -6.04 -4.94
N GLY A 243 -3.97 -6.58 -5.69
CA GLY A 243 -4.96 -7.52 -5.16
C GLY A 243 -6.04 -6.94 -4.24
N MET A 244 -6.16 -5.64 -4.13
CA MET A 244 -7.12 -4.97 -3.23
C MET A 244 -8.40 -4.48 -3.93
N GLY A 245 -8.54 -4.73 -5.23
CA GLY A 245 -9.66 -4.22 -6.03
C GLY A 245 -9.62 -2.69 -6.20
N CYS A 246 -10.74 -2.11 -6.58
CA CYS A 246 -10.86 -0.66 -6.87
C CYS A 246 -10.68 0.23 -5.63
N SER A 247 -10.84 -0.30 -4.42
CA SER A 247 -10.58 0.42 -3.17
C SER A 247 -9.10 0.81 -2.99
N ALA A 248 -8.19 0.14 -3.70
CA ALA A 248 -6.76 0.46 -3.67
C ALA A 248 -6.45 1.92 -4.04
N GLY A 249 -7.28 2.56 -4.87
CA GLY A 249 -7.15 3.98 -5.19
C GLY A 249 -7.25 4.88 -3.96
N LEU A 250 -8.25 4.65 -3.10
CA LEU A 250 -8.40 5.39 -1.85
C LEU A 250 -7.32 5.03 -0.83
N ILE A 251 -6.96 3.74 -0.76
CA ILE A 251 -5.90 3.25 0.13
C ILE A 251 -4.54 3.87 -0.25
N SER A 252 -4.25 4.03 -1.55
CA SER A 252 -3.00 4.66 -2.00
C SER A 252 -2.93 6.14 -1.63
N ILE A 253 -4.03 6.87 -1.70
CA ILE A 253 -4.09 8.28 -1.26
C ILE A 253 -3.87 8.36 0.26
N ASP A 254 -4.54 7.52 1.03
CA ASP A 254 -4.41 7.47 2.49
C ASP A 254 -2.98 7.08 2.91
N LEU A 255 -2.39 6.06 2.26
CA LEU A 255 -1.00 5.69 2.48
C LEU A 255 -0.04 6.84 2.17
N ALA A 256 -0.20 7.50 1.03
CA ALA A 256 0.63 8.65 0.66
C ALA A 256 0.51 9.79 1.69
N LYS A 257 -0.71 10.07 2.16
CA LYS A 257 -0.94 11.04 3.23
C LYS A 257 -0.18 10.70 4.50
N HIS A 258 -0.29 9.45 4.98
CA HIS A 258 0.38 9.01 6.21
C HIS A 258 1.91 9.02 6.10
N LEU A 259 2.45 8.73 4.91
CA LEU A 259 3.90 8.78 4.68
C LEU A 259 4.46 10.19 4.60
N LEU A 260 3.61 11.20 4.36
CA LEU A 260 4.00 12.62 4.30
C LEU A 260 3.84 13.33 5.65
N GLN A 261 3.14 12.75 6.60
CA GLN A 261 2.94 13.26 7.97
C GLN A 261 4.06 12.83 8.91
#